data_d40ac30f8a8210dfbcc090bc4fd70bce
#
_entry.id   d40ac30f8a8210dfbcc090bc4fd70bce
#
_cell.length_a   1.000
_cell.length_b   1.000
_cell.length_c   1.000
_cell.angle_alpha   90.00
_cell.angle_beta   90.00
_cell.angle_gamma   90.00
#
_symmetry.space_group_name_H-M   'P 1'
#
loop_
_entity.id
_entity.type
_entity.pdbx_description
1 polymer ?
#
loop_
_entity_poly.entity_id
_entity_poly.type
_entity_poly.pdbx_seq_one_letter_code
_entity_poly.pdbx_strand_id
1 'polypeptide(L)' 'MERLPDHKLDLRDAIIPLTLLKISQEFREIKVGETMEILVNDPDTKRDLFKILPASSYEVMQLNDVGSFYRIGLIKKG' A
#
# COMPACT_ATOMS: atom_id res chain seq x y z
N MET A 1 -18.56 10.16 7.69
CA MET A 1 -17.82 10.62 6.50
C MET A 1 -16.49 9.91 6.47
N GLU A 2 -16.18 9.25 5.36
CA GLU A 2 -14.92 8.54 5.23
C GLU A 2 -13.77 9.52 5.08
N ARG A 3 -12.68 9.24 5.76
CA ARG A 3 -11.45 10.01 5.63
C ARG A 3 -10.73 9.58 4.37
N LEU A 4 -10.38 10.54 3.52
CA LEU A 4 -9.56 10.24 2.34
C LEU A 4 -8.14 9.92 2.76
N PRO A 5 -7.45 9.01 2.03
CA PRO A 5 -6.06 8.72 2.34
C PRO A 5 -5.17 9.95 2.08
N ASP A 6 -4.14 10.09 2.90
CA ASP A 6 -3.17 11.18 2.73
C ASP A 6 -2.35 10.99 1.47
N HIS A 7 -2.07 9.73 1.12
CA HIS A 7 -1.32 9.36 -0.08
C HIS A 7 -2.04 8.24 -0.81
N LYS A 8 -2.03 8.29 -2.14
CA LYS A 8 -2.65 7.26 -2.96
C LYS A 8 -1.70 6.82 -4.06
N LEU A 9 -1.50 5.52 -4.16
CA LEU A 9 -0.59 4.93 -5.13
C LEU A 9 -1.34 3.91 -5.98
N ASP A 10 -1.66 4.29 -7.22
CA ASP A 10 -2.36 3.42 -8.15
C ASP A 10 -1.35 2.70 -9.04
N LEU A 11 -1.16 1.41 -8.79
CA LEU A 11 -0.18 0.59 -9.48
C LEU A 11 -0.83 -0.55 -10.24
N ARG A 12 -2.08 -0.37 -10.65
CA ARG A 12 -2.84 -1.45 -11.30
C ARG A 12 -2.27 -1.90 -12.63
N ASP A 13 -1.53 -1.02 -13.33
CA ASP A 13 -0.93 -1.35 -14.62
C ASP A 13 0.59 -1.37 -14.57
N ALA A 14 1.18 -1.36 -13.39
CA ALA A 14 2.63 -1.29 -13.23
C ALA A 14 3.28 -2.68 -13.33
N ILE A 15 4.55 -2.70 -13.75
CA ILE A 15 5.37 -3.90 -13.80
C ILE A 15 5.75 -4.32 -12.38
N ILE A 16 5.58 -5.61 -12.05
CA ILE A 16 5.71 -6.12 -10.68
C ILE A 16 6.98 -5.69 -9.93
N PRO A 17 8.20 -5.87 -10.49
CA PRO A 17 9.39 -5.47 -9.74
C PRO A 17 9.43 -3.99 -9.42
N LEU A 18 8.97 -3.15 -10.35
CA LEU A 18 8.92 -1.70 -10.14
C LEU A 18 7.81 -1.32 -9.17
N THR A 19 6.73 -2.10 -9.13
CA THR A 19 5.62 -1.89 -8.21
C THR A 19 6.08 -1.95 -6.76
N LEU A 20 6.80 -3.00 -6.40
CA LEU A 20 7.31 -3.19 -5.04
C LEU A 20 8.29 -2.07 -4.65
N LEU A 21 9.17 -1.69 -5.57
CA LEU A 21 10.11 -0.61 -5.33
C LEU A 21 9.39 0.71 -5.07
N LYS A 22 8.36 0.99 -5.86
CA LYS A 22 7.59 2.22 -5.73
C LYS A 22 6.84 2.28 -4.41
N ILE A 23 6.24 1.16 -3.99
CA ILE A 23 5.56 1.07 -2.69
C ILE A 23 6.56 1.37 -1.56
N SER A 24 7.74 0.78 -1.60
CA SER A 24 8.76 0.96 -0.58
C SER A 24 9.23 2.42 -0.52
N GLN A 25 9.44 3.05 -1.67
CA GLN A 25 9.87 4.45 -1.74
C GLN A 25 8.82 5.40 -1.17
N GLU A 26 7.57 5.23 -1.59
CA GLU A 26 6.47 6.07 -1.11
C GLU A 26 6.26 5.89 0.39
N PHE A 27 6.34 4.66 0.87
CA PHE A 27 6.15 4.39 2.29
C PHE A 27 7.20 5.09 3.15
N ARG A 28 8.43 5.18 2.66
CA ARG A 28 9.49 5.87 3.38
C ARG A 28 9.27 7.38 3.47
N GLU A 29 8.60 7.94 2.48
CA GLU A 29 8.38 9.39 2.41
C GLU A 29 7.19 9.88 3.22
N ILE A 30 6.22 9.00 3.52
CA ILE A 30 5.07 9.43 4.31
C ILE A 30 5.46 9.56 5.78
N LYS A 31 4.71 10.40 6.50
CA LYS A 31 4.97 10.70 7.89
C LYS A 31 4.19 9.76 8.81
N VAL A 32 4.71 9.55 10.01
CA VAL A 32 4.00 8.79 11.05
C VAL A 32 2.62 9.38 11.25
N GLY A 33 1.61 8.52 11.28
CA GLY A 33 0.21 8.92 11.42
C GLY A 33 -0.48 9.17 10.10
N GLU A 34 0.25 9.28 9.00
CA GLU A 34 -0.36 9.42 7.68
C GLU A 34 -0.80 8.08 7.12
N THR A 35 -1.82 8.11 6.27
CA THR A 35 -2.37 6.92 5.63
C THR A 35 -1.95 6.85 4.16
N MET A 36 -1.82 5.62 3.67
CA MET A 36 -1.50 5.37 2.27
C MET A 36 -2.44 4.31 1.72
N GLU A 37 -3.05 4.61 0.56
CA GLU A 37 -3.86 3.64 -0.16
C GLU A 37 -3.09 3.15 -1.36
N ILE A 38 -3.01 1.83 -1.51
CA ILE A 38 -2.29 1.19 -2.61
C ILE A 38 -3.29 0.35 -3.40
N LEU A 39 -3.30 0.54 -4.72
CA LEU A 39 -4.12 -0.26 -5.62
C LEU A 39 -3.19 -1.11 -6.48
N VAL A 40 -3.35 -2.42 -6.42
CA VAL A 40 -2.58 -3.37 -7.23
C VAL A 40 -3.54 -4.43 -7.78
N ASN A 41 -3.22 -4.99 -8.95
CA ASN A 41 -4.06 -6.03 -9.53
C ASN A 41 -3.41 -7.41 -9.55
N ASP A 42 -2.26 -7.55 -8.91
CA ASP A 42 -1.54 -8.82 -8.85
C ASP A 42 -1.53 -9.37 -7.41
N PRO A 43 -2.00 -10.61 -7.17
CA PRO A 43 -2.03 -11.20 -5.83
C PRO A 43 -0.64 -11.42 -5.23
N ASP A 44 0.36 -11.65 -6.06
CA ASP A 44 1.73 -11.82 -5.56
C ASP A 44 2.26 -10.50 -5.02
N THR A 45 1.99 -9.39 -5.71
CA THR A 45 2.36 -8.06 -5.22
C THR A 45 1.65 -7.74 -3.91
N LYS A 46 0.35 -8.05 -3.81
CA LYS A 46 -0.39 -7.85 -2.57
C LYS A 46 0.25 -8.59 -1.40
N ARG A 47 0.68 -9.83 -1.62
CA ARG A 47 1.33 -10.62 -0.59
C ARG A 47 2.72 -10.10 -0.27
N ASP A 48 3.50 -9.78 -1.30
CA ASP A 48 4.90 -9.45 -1.15
C ASP A 48 5.15 -8.07 -0.54
N LEU A 49 4.22 -7.13 -0.72
CA LEU A 49 4.39 -5.81 -0.11
C LEU A 49 4.47 -5.89 1.41
N PHE A 50 3.78 -6.84 2.02
CA PHE A 50 3.83 -7.01 3.47
C PHE A 50 5.15 -7.62 3.93
N LYS A 51 5.93 -8.19 3.01
CA LYS A 51 7.26 -8.72 3.32
C LYS A 51 8.34 -7.65 3.20
N ILE A 52 8.17 -6.69 2.30
CA ILE A 52 9.17 -5.65 2.09
C ILE A 52 9.04 -4.47 3.04
N LEU A 53 7.84 -4.24 3.58
CA LEU A 53 7.61 -3.17 4.53
C LEU A 53 7.89 -3.67 5.95
N PRO A 54 8.59 -2.86 6.79
CA PRO A 54 8.85 -3.27 8.17
C PRO A 54 7.55 -3.45 8.96
N ALA A 55 7.30 -4.64 9.47
CA ALA A 55 6.02 -4.98 10.12
C ALA A 55 5.67 -4.07 11.29
N SER A 56 6.67 -3.56 12.00
CA SER A 56 6.45 -2.66 13.14
C SER A 56 6.18 -1.22 12.74
N SER A 57 6.29 -0.91 11.43
CA SER A 57 6.20 0.47 10.93
C SER A 57 4.84 0.81 10.34
N TYR A 58 3.91 -0.13 10.30
CA TYR A 58 2.59 0.13 9.74
C TYR A 58 1.53 -0.71 10.40
N GLU A 59 0.28 -0.31 10.18
CA GLU A 59 -0.89 -1.08 10.57
C GLU A 59 -1.83 -1.11 9.37
N VAL A 60 -2.41 -2.29 9.10
CA VAL A 60 -3.34 -2.45 7.97
C VAL A 60 -4.71 -1.93 8.41
N MET A 61 -5.21 -0.93 7.69
CA MET A 61 -6.52 -0.35 7.94
C MET A 61 -7.59 -0.95 7.03
N GLN A 62 -7.18 -1.41 5.84
CA GLN A 62 -8.10 -1.89 4.83
C GLN A 62 -7.38 -2.88 3.93
N LEU A 63 -8.06 -3.98 3.62
CA LEU A 63 -7.54 -4.98 2.69
C LEU A 63 -8.73 -5.57 1.96
N ASN A 64 -9.03 -5.02 0.78
CA ASN A 64 -10.22 -5.38 0.02
C ASN A 64 -9.85 -5.97 -1.34
N ASP A 65 -10.52 -7.07 -1.69
CA ASP A 65 -10.53 -7.63 -3.04
C ASP A 65 -11.75 -7.04 -3.73
N VAL A 66 -11.53 -6.22 -4.75
CA VAL A 66 -12.60 -5.51 -5.44
C VAL A 66 -12.99 -6.23 -6.74
N GLY A 67 -12.45 -7.45 -6.96
CA GLY A 67 -12.74 -8.25 -8.14
C GLY A 67 -11.63 -8.16 -9.17
N SER A 68 -11.36 -6.97 -9.70
CA SER A 68 -10.33 -6.75 -10.70
C SER A 68 -9.01 -6.23 -10.12
N PHE A 69 -9.02 -5.80 -8.87
CA PHE A 69 -7.82 -5.30 -8.20
C PHE A 69 -7.97 -5.39 -6.68
N TYR A 70 -6.88 -5.15 -5.97
CA TYR A 70 -6.86 -5.11 -4.51
C TYR A 70 -6.65 -3.69 -4.03
N ARG A 71 -7.39 -3.31 -2.99
CA ARG A 71 -7.25 -2.01 -2.34
C ARG A 71 -6.67 -2.23 -0.95
N ILE A 72 -5.51 -1.66 -0.70
CA ILE A 72 -4.78 -1.84 0.55
C ILE A 72 -4.59 -0.48 1.21
N GLY A 73 -5.08 -0.35 2.44
CA GLY A 73 -4.93 0.88 3.21
C GLY A 73 -4.02 0.64 4.40
N LEU A 74 -3.00 1.47 4.55
CA LEU A 74 -2.03 1.40 5.63
C LEU A 74 -1.94 2.72 6.37
N ILE A 75 -1.63 2.66 7.67
CA ILE A 75 -1.25 3.84 8.43
C ILE A 75 0.18 3.63 8.93
N LYS A 76 1.02 4.66 8.79
CA LYS A 76 2.41 4.56 9.21
C LYS A 76 2.54 4.76 10.71
N LYS A 77 3.28 3.89 11.36
CA LYS A 77 3.53 3.90 12.81
C LYS A 77 4.96 4.34 13.08
N GLY A 78 5.14 4.96 14.23
CA GLY A 78 6.46 5.39 14.69
C GLY A 78 7.30 4.33 15.34
#